data_29b9fbcddf09cc6adea58397584a8849
#
_entry.id   29b9fbcddf09cc6adea58397584a8849
#
_cell.length_a   1.000
_cell.length_b   1.000
_cell.length_c   1.000
_cell.angle_alpha   90.00
_cell.angle_beta   90.00
_cell.angle_gamma   90.00
#
_symmetry.space_group_name_H-M   'P 1'
#
loop_
_entity.id
_entity.type
_entity.pdbx_description
1 polymer ?
#
loop_
_entity_poly.entity_id
_entity_poly.type
_entity_poly.pdbx_seq_one_letter_code
_entity_poly.pdbx_strand_id
1 'polypeptide(L)'
;MKTLRYAGAVGVVLALGIGWPRRKRRRNGLRALAGLGLFGVAAVALLGGLLLREYHWVAADAPVARIALHQLTPQSFQATLTVGGRPPMVLPLHGDEWQLDARVVRWRVAAVPTPMVRLERLAGRYGDPKQDATARRDVHDLRARWDFWQFREARLARLPLADARIAGVEYLPMLEGATYLVFVDAGDRLVAKPADAATEKLLRDAGW
;
A
#
# COMPACT_ATOMS: atom_id res chain seq x y z
N MET A 1 9.22 2.25 11.17
CA MET A 1 9.71 1.25 10.19
C MET A 1 11.20 0.89 10.31
N LYS A 2 12.10 1.80 10.70
CA LYS A 2 13.53 1.48 10.93
C LYS A 2 13.74 0.46 12.06
N THR A 3 12.98 0.54 13.13
CA THR A 3 13.08 -0.35 14.31
C THR A 3 12.78 -1.82 14.03
N LEU A 4 11.82 -2.14 13.15
CA LEU A 4 11.47 -3.53 12.83
C LEU A 4 12.56 -4.22 11.99
N ARG A 5 13.26 -3.48 11.11
CA ARG A 5 14.38 -4.00 10.30
C ARG A 5 15.58 -4.37 11.18
N TYR A 6 15.85 -3.57 12.21
CA TYR A 6 16.94 -3.84 13.15
C TYR A 6 16.63 -4.99 14.10
N ALA A 7 15.36 -5.16 14.52
CA ALA A 7 14.96 -6.28 15.36
C ALA A 7 15.16 -7.64 14.66
N GLY A 8 14.85 -7.73 13.37
CA GLY A 8 15.10 -8.94 12.58
C GLY A 8 16.60 -9.25 12.41
N ALA A 9 17.41 -8.23 12.10
CA ALA A 9 18.86 -8.38 11.95
C ALA A 9 19.55 -8.79 13.26
N VAL A 10 19.16 -8.19 14.38
CA VAL A 10 19.69 -8.53 15.72
C VAL A 10 19.31 -9.97 16.09
N GLY A 11 18.07 -10.39 15.79
CA GLY A 11 17.62 -11.76 16.03
C GLY A 11 18.43 -12.82 15.26
N VAL A 12 18.76 -12.53 13.99
CA VAL A 12 19.60 -13.41 13.15
C VAL A 12 21.02 -13.50 13.71
N VAL A 13 21.62 -12.38 14.10
CA VAL A 13 22.99 -12.34 14.68
C VAL A 13 23.04 -13.09 16.01
N LEU A 14 22.05 -12.92 16.88
CA LEU A 14 21.97 -13.65 18.16
C LEU A 14 21.77 -15.17 17.94
N ALA A 15 20.96 -15.57 16.97
CA ALA A 15 20.76 -16.97 16.63
C ALA A 15 22.02 -17.65 16.13
N LEU A 16 22.82 -16.96 15.29
CA LEU A 16 24.10 -17.47 14.79
C LEU A 16 25.17 -17.59 15.89
N GLY A 17 25.15 -16.67 16.87
CA GLY A 17 26.10 -16.72 18.00
C GLY A 17 25.84 -17.85 19.01
N ILE A 18 24.60 -18.29 19.14
CA ILE A 18 24.19 -19.36 20.08
C ILE A 18 24.41 -20.77 19.50
N GLY A 19 24.48 -20.89 18.15
CA GLY A 19 24.52 -22.16 17.42
C GLY A 19 25.89 -22.83 17.28
N TRP A 20 27.03 -22.22 17.72
CA TRP A 20 28.36 -22.81 17.50
C TRP A 20 28.67 -23.90 18.52
N PRO A 21 28.94 -25.17 18.09
CA PRO A 21 29.04 -26.30 19.01
C PRO A 21 30.42 -26.39 19.70
N ARG A 22 30.46 -26.17 20.99
CA ARG A 22 31.54 -26.67 21.84
C ARG A 22 31.05 -27.92 22.61
N ARG A 23 31.77 -29.05 22.46
CA ARG A 23 31.48 -30.39 22.95
C ARG A 23 31.02 -30.46 24.43
N LYS A 24 29.71 -30.63 24.71
CA LYS A 24 29.15 -31.37 25.84
C LYS A 24 27.73 -31.84 25.45
N ARG A 25 27.55 -33.11 25.22
CA ARG A 25 26.56 -33.77 24.36
C ARG A 25 25.05 -33.64 24.74
N ARG A 26 24.68 -33.18 25.87
CA ARG A 26 23.24 -33.04 26.31
C ARG A 26 22.79 -31.58 26.44
N ARG A 27 23.61 -30.71 26.96
CA ARG A 27 23.32 -29.28 27.08
C ARG A 27 23.31 -28.55 25.73
N ASN A 28 24.00 -29.13 24.75
CA ASN A 28 24.13 -28.55 23.40
C ASN A 28 22.88 -28.77 22.55
N GLY A 29 22.11 -29.83 22.74
CA GLY A 29 20.86 -30.07 22.00
C GLY A 29 19.79 -29.02 22.32
N LEU A 30 19.62 -28.66 23.59
CA LEU A 30 18.64 -27.64 23.98
C LEU A 30 19.02 -26.25 23.45
N ARG A 31 20.31 -25.91 23.48
CA ARG A 31 20.83 -24.65 22.91
C ARG A 31 20.69 -24.58 21.39
N ALA A 32 20.93 -25.70 20.70
CA ALA A 32 20.74 -25.80 19.26
C ALA A 32 19.27 -25.66 18.87
N LEU A 33 18.35 -26.29 19.61
CA LEU A 33 16.92 -26.17 19.40
C LEU A 33 16.42 -24.73 19.69
N ALA A 34 16.91 -24.10 20.75
CA ALA A 34 16.60 -22.70 21.06
C ALA A 34 17.14 -21.76 19.97
N GLY A 35 18.35 -21.97 19.48
CA GLY A 35 18.94 -21.21 18.38
C GLY A 35 18.16 -21.37 17.07
N LEU A 36 17.74 -22.62 16.75
CA LEU A 36 16.90 -22.87 15.57
C LEU A 36 15.53 -22.21 15.68
N GLY A 37 14.90 -22.27 16.87
CA GLY A 37 13.64 -21.60 17.13
C GLY A 37 13.75 -20.07 16.99
N LEU A 38 14.80 -19.48 17.56
CA LEU A 38 15.05 -18.04 17.45
C LEU A 38 15.34 -17.62 15.99
N PHE A 39 16.10 -18.43 15.26
CA PHE A 39 16.35 -18.22 13.83
C PHE A 39 15.04 -18.29 13.02
N GLY A 40 14.17 -19.26 13.32
CA GLY A 40 12.85 -19.37 12.67
C GLY A 40 12.00 -18.14 12.92
N VAL A 41 11.92 -17.65 14.16
CA VAL A 41 11.18 -16.41 14.52
C VAL A 41 11.78 -15.20 13.80
N ALA A 42 13.10 -15.06 13.78
CA ALA A 42 13.77 -13.95 13.09
C ALA A 42 13.55 -14.00 11.56
N ALA A 43 13.57 -15.19 10.95
CA ALA A 43 13.28 -15.36 9.53
C ALA A 43 11.82 -14.98 9.21
N VAL A 44 10.85 -15.40 10.02
CA VAL A 44 9.45 -15.04 9.86
C VAL A 44 9.25 -13.53 10.01
N ALA A 45 9.88 -12.90 11.01
CA ALA A 45 9.81 -11.46 11.22
C ALA A 45 10.43 -10.67 10.04
N LEU A 46 11.56 -11.13 9.52
CA LEU A 46 12.23 -10.51 8.36
C LEU A 46 11.37 -10.64 7.10
N LEU A 47 10.88 -11.84 6.81
CA LEU A 47 10.00 -12.10 5.66
C LEU A 47 8.71 -11.30 5.78
N GLY A 48 8.07 -11.29 6.95
CA GLY A 48 6.89 -10.47 7.22
C GLY A 48 7.14 -8.98 6.98
N GLY A 49 8.27 -8.46 7.48
CA GLY A 49 8.67 -7.06 7.26
C GLY A 49 8.91 -6.73 5.79
N LEU A 50 9.52 -7.65 5.03
CA LEU A 50 9.73 -7.49 3.59
C LEU A 50 8.41 -7.50 2.80
N LEU A 51 7.50 -8.38 3.17
CA LEU A 51 6.19 -8.52 2.52
C LEU A 51 5.27 -7.32 2.81
N LEU A 52 5.37 -6.75 4.01
CA LEU A 52 4.57 -5.59 4.43
C LEU A 52 5.23 -4.24 4.12
N ARG A 53 6.39 -4.20 3.51
CA ARG A 53 7.14 -2.96 3.22
C ARG A 53 6.37 -1.98 2.32
N GLU A 54 5.44 -2.50 1.53
CA GLU A 54 4.61 -1.72 0.60
C GLU A 54 3.37 -1.12 1.29
N TYR A 55 3.06 -1.59 2.50
CA TYR A 55 1.94 -1.09 3.28
C TYR A 55 2.37 0.08 4.16
N HIS A 56 1.50 1.08 4.24
CA HIS A 56 1.66 2.25 5.10
C HIS A 56 0.59 2.23 6.19
N TRP A 57 0.98 2.61 7.40
CA TRP A 57 0.01 2.83 8.47
C TRP A 57 -0.86 4.04 8.14
N VAL A 58 -2.17 3.91 8.30
CA VAL A 58 -3.09 5.02 8.16
C VAL A 58 -3.04 5.83 9.45
N ALA A 59 -2.47 7.03 9.39
CA ALA A 59 -2.57 7.97 10.50
C ALA A 59 -3.92 8.70 10.43
N ALA A 60 -4.49 9.01 11.59
CA ALA A 60 -5.72 9.79 11.65
C ALA A 60 -5.52 11.13 10.91
N ASP A 61 -6.47 11.46 10.06
CA ASP A 61 -6.52 12.73 9.29
C ASP A 61 -5.31 12.99 8.36
N ALA A 62 -4.45 11.99 8.13
CA ALA A 62 -3.36 12.12 7.18
C ALA A 62 -3.71 11.50 5.82
N PRO A 63 -3.41 12.19 4.70
CA PRO A 63 -3.63 11.64 3.38
C PRO A 63 -2.69 10.46 3.12
N VAL A 64 -3.23 9.39 2.55
CA VAL A 64 -2.45 8.20 2.14
C VAL A 64 -1.80 8.39 0.78
N ALA A 65 -2.36 9.27 -0.05
CA ALA A 65 -1.80 9.65 -1.34
C ALA A 65 -2.18 11.09 -1.70
N ARG A 66 -1.37 11.70 -2.56
CA ARG A 66 -1.64 12.96 -3.24
C ARG A 66 -1.51 12.73 -4.74
N ILE A 67 -2.47 13.22 -5.51
CA ILE A 67 -2.48 13.15 -6.96
C ILE A 67 -2.58 14.57 -7.50
N ALA A 68 -1.56 15.03 -8.25
CA ALA A 68 -1.58 16.29 -8.96
C ALA A 68 -1.68 16.00 -10.46
N LEU A 69 -2.59 16.69 -11.14
CA LEU A 69 -2.89 16.50 -12.56
C LEU A 69 -2.36 17.67 -13.37
N HIS A 70 -1.72 17.35 -14.48
CA HIS A 70 -1.29 18.31 -15.50
C HIS A 70 -1.75 17.83 -16.86
N GLN A 71 -2.51 18.64 -17.56
CA GLN A 71 -3.05 18.33 -18.89
C GLN A 71 -1.97 18.53 -19.95
N LEU A 72 -1.74 17.51 -20.76
CA LEU A 72 -0.81 17.58 -21.90
C LEU A 72 -1.54 17.93 -23.20
N THR A 73 -2.69 17.28 -23.41
CA THR A 73 -3.59 17.50 -24.54
C THR A 73 -5.02 17.21 -24.06
N PRO A 74 -6.08 17.54 -24.82
CA PRO A 74 -7.43 17.14 -24.46
C PRO A 74 -7.51 15.64 -24.12
N GLN A 75 -8.09 15.30 -22.97
CA GLN A 75 -8.23 13.92 -22.47
C GLN A 75 -6.89 13.18 -22.28
N SER A 76 -5.77 13.89 -22.17
CA SER A 76 -4.46 13.30 -21.88
C SER A 76 -3.79 14.09 -20.79
N PHE A 77 -3.51 13.43 -19.67
CA PHE A 77 -2.98 14.03 -18.44
C PHE A 77 -1.71 13.31 -17.99
N GLN A 78 -0.90 14.06 -17.31
CA GLN A 78 0.20 13.55 -16.50
C GLN A 78 -0.21 13.61 -15.02
N ALA A 79 -0.36 12.46 -14.38
CA ALA A 79 -0.64 12.36 -12.97
C ALA A 79 0.66 12.20 -12.18
N THR A 80 0.91 13.11 -11.25
CA THR A 80 2.00 12.97 -10.27
C THR A 80 1.42 12.39 -8.99
N LEU A 81 1.67 11.10 -8.77
CA LEU A 81 1.23 10.36 -7.58
C LEU A 81 2.32 10.39 -6.52
N THR A 82 2.02 10.97 -5.36
CA THR A 82 2.90 11.00 -4.19
C THR A 82 2.31 10.15 -3.08
N VAL A 83 3.09 9.21 -2.57
CA VAL A 83 2.74 8.34 -1.43
C VAL A 83 3.74 8.58 -0.31
N GLY A 84 3.30 8.64 0.92
CA GLY A 84 4.16 8.95 2.07
C GLY A 84 5.43 8.09 2.11
N GLY A 85 6.60 8.74 2.20
CA GLY A 85 7.91 8.08 2.29
C GLY A 85 8.46 7.50 0.99
N ARG A 86 7.83 7.76 -0.17
CA ARG A 86 8.30 7.35 -1.50
C ARG A 86 8.55 8.55 -2.41
N PRO A 87 9.44 8.41 -3.39
CA PRO A 87 9.57 9.42 -4.43
C PRO A 87 8.27 9.52 -5.24
N PRO A 88 7.90 10.72 -5.74
CA PRO A 88 6.76 10.90 -6.61
C PRO A 88 6.87 10.04 -7.87
N MET A 89 5.76 9.46 -8.29
CA MET A 89 5.65 8.72 -9.54
C MET A 89 4.87 9.56 -10.55
N VAL A 90 5.38 9.66 -11.74
CA VAL A 90 4.75 10.39 -12.86
C VAL A 90 4.17 9.35 -13.82
N LEU A 91 2.85 9.37 -14.00
CA LEU A 91 2.09 8.36 -14.72
C LEU A 91 1.19 9.05 -15.76
N PRO A 92 1.21 8.63 -17.04
CA PRO A 92 0.26 9.13 -18.04
C PRO A 92 -1.14 8.59 -17.73
N LEU A 93 -2.16 9.41 -17.90
CA LEU A 93 -3.56 9.02 -17.80
C LEU A 93 -4.32 9.57 -18.99
N HIS A 94 -5.15 8.72 -19.62
CA HIS A 94 -6.07 9.12 -20.68
C HIS A 94 -7.51 8.99 -20.19
N GLY A 95 -8.35 9.96 -20.57
CA GLY A 95 -9.77 10.02 -20.23
C GLY A 95 -10.19 11.34 -19.62
N ASP A 96 -11.39 11.35 -19.06
CA ASP A 96 -12.02 12.50 -18.43
C ASP A 96 -12.00 12.38 -16.89
N GLU A 97 -11.91 11.15 -16.40
CA GLU A 97 -11.99 10.84 -14.97
C GLU A 97 -10.88 9.86 -14.57
N TRP A 98 -10.49 9.91 -13.31
CA TRP A 98 -9.51 8.99 -12.73
C TRP A 98 -10.08 8.22 -11.55
N GLN A 99 -9.53 7.04 -11.29
CA GLN A 99 -9.83 6.20 -10.14
C GLN A 99 -8.54 5.64 -9.52
N LEU A 100 -8.49 5.62 -8.20
CA LEU A 100 -7.42 4.99 -7.45
C LEU A 100 -8.00 3.86 -6.59
N ASP A 101 -7.46 2.66 -6.75
CA ASP A 101 -7.78 1.53 -5.91
C ASP A 101 -6.65 1.27 -4.91
N ALA A 102 -7.03 0.93 -3.70
CA ALA A 102 -6.10 0.52 -2.66
C ALA A 102 -6.63 -0.66 -1.86
N ARG A 103 -5.73 -1.41 -1.28
CA ARG A 103 -6.06 -2.45 -0.33
C ARG A 103 -5.89 -1.91 1.09
N VAL A 104 -6.98 -1.93 1.84
CA VAL A 104 -7.02 -1.59 3.26
C VAL A 104 -7.01 -2.88 4.07
N VAL A 105 -6.07 -3.01 4.98
CA VAL A 105 -5.89 -4.18 5.86
C VAL A 105 -6.07 -3.75 7.29
N ARG A 106 -7.06 -4.34 7.95
CA ARG A 106 -7.32 -4.16 9.38
C ARG A 106 -6.93 -5.43 10.13
N TRP A 107 -6.02 -5.30 11.05
CA TRP A 107 -5.58 -6.42 11.88
C TRP A 107 -6.60 -6.69 12.99
N ARG A 108 -6.90 -7.98 13.24
CA ARG A 108 -7.76 -8.40 14.33
C ARG A 108 -7.02 -8.53 15.67
N VAL A 109 -5.84 -7.95 15.75
CA VAL A 109 -5.00 -7.96 16.95
C VAL A 109 -5.17 -6.63 17.66
N ALA A 110 -5.63 -6.65 18.91
CA ALA A 110 -5.91 -5.43 19.71
C ALA A 110 -4.70 -4.49 19.86
N ALA A 111 -3.48 -5.03 19.76
CA ALA A 111 -2.25 -4.23 19.80
C ALA A 111 -1.99 -3.43 18.50
N VAL A 112 -2.79 -3.63 17.43
CA VAL A 112 -2.63 -2.98 16.14
C VAL A 112 -3.96 -2.32 15.75
N PRO A 113 -4.32 -1.17 16.34
CA PRO A 113 -5.64 -0.57 16.16
C PRO A 113 -5.81 0.15 14.81
N THR A 114 -4.70 0.57 14.18
CA THR A 114 -4.75 1.34 12.94
C THR A 114 -4.67 0.44 11.72
N PRO A 115 -5.47 0.69 10.67
CA PRO A 115 -5.37 -0.05 9.42
C PRO A 115 -4.06 0.28 8.69
N MET A 116 -3.66 -0.64 7.82
CA MET A 116 -2.58 -0.43 6.85
C MET A 116 -3.19 -0.30 5.46
N VAL A 117 -2.59 0.54 4.62
CA VAL A 117 -3.03 0.74 3.24
C VAL A 117 -1.88 0.51 2.27
N ARG A 118 -2.22 -0.05 1.11
CA ARG A 118 -1.34 -0.15 -0.05
C ARG A 118 -2.13 0.22 -1.30
N LEU A 119 -1.59 1.12 -2.10
CA LEU A 119 -2.18 1.42 -3.41
C LEU A 119 -2.02 0.22 -4.34
N GLU A 120 -3.05 -0.06 -5.13
CA GLU A 120 -3.06 -1.21 -6.04
C GLU A 120 -3.12 -0.80 -7.50
N ARG A 121 -3.94 0.19 -7.83
CA ARG A 121 -4.17 0.56 -9.23
C ARG A 121 -4.56 2.03 -9.35
N LEU A 122 -3.98 2.71 -10.34
CA LEU A 122 -4.44 4.01 -10.82
C LEU A 122 -4.91 3.85 -12.27
N ALA A 123 -6.11 4.29 -12.57
CA ALA A 123 -6.69 4.17 -13.90
C ALA A 123 -7.42 5.45 -14.32
N GLY A 124 -7.43 5.70 -15.64
CA GLY A 124 -8.29 6.68 -16.27
C GLY A 124 -9.48 6.02 -16.96
N ARG A 125 -10.55 6.78 -17.16
CA ARG A 125 -11.68 6.38 -18.01
C ARG A 125 -12.27 7.58 -18.74
N TYR A 126 -13.01 7.31 -19.80
CA TYR A 126 -13.77 8.31 -20.54
C TYR A 126 -15.20 8.40 -20.02
N GLY A 127 -15.75 9.60 -19.99
CA GLY A 127 -17.15 9.83 -19.56
C GLY A 127 -18.17 9.26 -20.55
N ASP A 128 -17.84 9.24 -21.88
CA ASP A 128 -18.67 8.56 -22.89
C ASP A 128 -18.40 7.05 -22.87
N PRO A 129 -19.40 6.19 -22.57
CA PRO A 129 -19.26 4.73 -22.56
C PRO A 129 -18.78 4.14 -23.90
N LYS A 130 -19.13 4.74 -25.03
CA LYS A 130 -18.71 4.27 -26.35
C LYS A 130 -17.22 4.54 -26.57
N GLN A 131 -16.77 5.72 -26.17
CA GLN A 131 -15.37 6.08 -26.21
C GLN A 131 -14.57 5.23 -25.24
N ASP A 132 -15.06 5.03 -24.02
CA ASP A 132 -14.39 4.22 -22.99
C ASP A 132 -14.19 2.76 -23.41
N ALA A 133 -15.10 2.22 -24.23
CA ALA A 133 -15.00 0.85 -24.76
C ALA A 133 -13.95 0.68 -25.87
N THR A 134 -13.60 1.74 -26.59
CA THR A 134 -12.78 1.67 -27.81
C THR A 134 -11.46 2.45 -27.71
N ALA A 135 -11.41 3.48 -26.88
CA ALA A 135 -10.23 4.33 -26.71
C ALA A 135 -9.14 3.67 -25.85
N ARG A 136 -7.94 4.20 -25.96
CA ARG A 136 -6.82 3.77 -25.11
C ARG A 136 -7.13 4.11 -23.65
N ARG A 137 -7.12 3.10 -22.81
CA ARG A 137 -7.25 3.24 -21.35
C ARG A 137 -5.91 2.94 -20.69
N ASP A 138 -5.44 3.86 -19.85
CA ASP A 138 -4.26 3.58 -19.03
C ASP A 138 -4.69 2.98 -17.70
N VAL A 139 -4.07 1.86 -17.37
CA VAL A 139 -4.20 1.17 -16.10
C VAL A 139 -2.80 0.91 -15.56
N HIS A 140 -2.45 1.61 -14.50
CA HIS A 140 -1.16 1.47 -13.85
C HIS A 140 -1.29 0.56 -12.64
N ASP A 141 -0.63 -0.61 -12.71
CA ASP A 141 -0.51 -1.51 -11.57
C ASP A 141 0.57 -0.96 -10.62
N LEU A 142 0.15 -0.58 -9.42
CA LEU A 142 1.01 -0.03 -8.36
C LEU A 142 1.48 -1.11 -7.37
N ARG A 143 1.06 -2.36 -7.58
CA ARG A 143 1.41 -3.49 -6.71
C ARG A 143 2.86 -3.90 -6.91
N ALA A 144 3.50 -4.30 -5.81
CA ALA A 144 4.79 -4.96 -5.90
C ALA A 144 4.65 -6.35 -6.53
N ARG A 145 5.72 -6.84 -7.17
CA ARG A 145 5.79 -8.16 -7.79
C ARG A 145 5.46 -9.31 -6.81
N TRP A 146 5.74 -9.12 -5.52
CA TRP A 146 5.47 -10.07 -4.44
C TRP A 146 4.40 -9.51 -3.54
N ASP A 147 3.24 -10.18 -3.49
CA ASP A 147 2.09 -9.78 -2.67
C ASP A 147 1.92 -10.75 -1.50
N PHE A 148 2.14 -10.23 -0.28
CA PHE A 148 1.85 -10.97 0.96
C PHE A 148 0.41 -11.48 1.00
N TRP A 149 -0.54 -10.71 0.46
CA TRP A 149 -1.95 -11.06 0.53
C TRP A 149 -2.29 -12.27 -0.35
N GLN A 150 -1.72 -12.34 -1.54
CA GLN A 150 -1.84 -13.54 -2.41
C GLN A 150 -1.25 -14.78 -1.73
N PHE A 151 -0.08 -14.63 -1.10
CA PHE A 151 0.52 -15.73 -0.34
C PHE A 151 -0.36 -16.15 0.84
N ARG A 152 -0.91 -15.18 1.60
CA ARG A 152 -1.79 -15.46 2.72
C ARG A 152 -3.07 -16.16 2.28
N GLU A 153 -3.74 -15.68 1.25
CA GLU A 153 -4.95 -16.31 0.71
C GLU A 153 -4.68 -17.74 0.24
N ALA A 154 -3.55 -17.97 -0.42
CA ALA A 154 -3.18 -19.30 -0.92
C ALA A 154 -2.80 -20.29 0.20
N ARG A 155 -2.20 -19.82 1.30
CA ARG A 155 -1.57 -20.69 2.31
C ARG A 155 -2.12 -20.55 3.72
N LEU A 156 -2.66 -19.39 4.09
CA LEU A 156 -3.05 -19.03 5.45
C LEU A 156 -4.50 -18.51 5.56
N ALA A 157 -5.34 -18.82 4.57
CA ALA A 157 -6.73 -18.35 4.50
C ALA A 157 -7.57 -18.69 5.75
N ARG A 158 -7.24 -19.78 6.43
CA ARG A 158 -7.94 -20.25 7.63
C ARG A 158 -7.57 -19.47 8.91
N LEU A 159 -6.53 -18.64 8.88
CA LEU A 159 -6.12 -17.87 10.06
C LEU A 159 -6.79 -16.49 10.05
N PRO A 160 -7.70 -16.19 11.00
CA PRO A 160 -8.44 -14.92 11.03
C PRO A 160 -7.59 -13.80 11.65
N LEU A 161 -6.38 -13.57 11.09
CA LEU A 161 -5.43 -12.60 11.65
C LEU A 161 -5.72 -11.17 11.21
N ALA A 162 -6.32 -10.98 10.03
CA ALA A 162 -6.61 -9.68 9.47
C ALA A 162 -7.73 -9.75 8.43
N ASP A 163 -8.49 -8.68 8.31
CA ASP A 163 -9.43 -8.44 7.25
C ASP A 163 -8.80 -7.53 6.21
N ALA A 164 -8.96 -7.85 4.91
CA ALA A 164 -8.52 -7.00 3.83
C ALA A 164 -9.69 -6.72 2.90
N ARG A 165 -9.78 -5.47 2.46
CA ARG A 165 -10.75 -5.02 1.48
C ARG A 165 -10.03 -4.23 0.39
N ILE A 166 -10.49 -4.39 -0.85
CA ILE A 166 -10.13 -3.48 -1.92
C ILE A 166 -11.15 -2.35 -1.85
N ALA A 167 -10.65 -1.13 -1.67
CA ALA A 167 -11.43 0.10 -1.67
C ALA A 167 -10.97 0.94 -2.86
N GLY A 168 -11.91 1.50 -3.62
CA GLY A 168 -11.64 2.45 -4.68
C GLY A 168 -12.13 3.84 -4.29
N VAL A 169 -11.47 4.87 -4.77
CA VAL A 169 -12.03 6.23 -4.84
C VAL A 169 -13.11 6.20 -5.92
N GLU A 170 -14.23 6.88 -5.70
CA GLU A 170 -15.19 7.16 -6.77
C GLU A 170 -14.49 7.89 -7.90
N TYR A 171 -14.99 7.72 -9.14
CA TYR A 171 -14.40 8.43 -10.28
C TYR A 171 -14.49 9.93 -10.08
N LEU A 172 -13.37 10.61 -10.25
CA LEU A 172 -13.24 12.06 -10.11
C LEU A 172 -12.70 12.68 -11.38
N PRO A 173 -13.10 13.93 -11.72
CA PRO A 173 -12.72 14.56 -12.97
C PRO A 173 -11.21 14.81 -13.05
N MET A 174 -10.65 14.65 -14.23
CA MET A 174 -9.31 15.11 -14.55
C MET A 174 -9.38 16.54 -15.05
N LEU A 175 -8.88 17.49 -14.24
CA LEU A 175 -8.85 18.92 -14.56
C LEU A 175 -7.41 19.43 -14.52
N GLU A 176 -7.08 20.37 -15.40
CA GLU A 176 -5.75 20.98 -15.40
C GLU A 176 -5.45 21.69 -14.10
N GLY A 177 -4.30 21.36 -13.50
CA GLY A 177 -3.82 21.93 -12.24
C GLY A 177 -4.53 21.41 -10.99
N ALA A 178 -5.52 20.52 -11.12
CA ALA A 178 -6.21 19.96 -9.97
C ALA A 178 -5.28 19.07 -9.12
N THR A 179 -5.38 19.18 -7.82
CA THR A 179 -4.67 18.34 -6.85
C THR A 179 -5.64 17.74 -5.86
N TYR A 180 -5.57 16.43 -5.69
CA TYR A 180 -6.42 15.67 -4.78
C TYR A 180 -5.61 15.05 -3.66
N LEU A 181 -6.19 15.02 -2.46
CA LEU A 181 -5.69 14.26 -1.32
C LEU A 181 -6.62 13.07 -1.07
N VAL A 182 -6.03 11.88 -0.98
CA VAL A 182 -6.77 10.64 -0.74
C VAL A 182 -6.62 10.22 0.71
N PHE A 183 -7.73 9.93 1.36
CA PHE A 183 -7.82 9.51 2.75
C PHE A 183 -8.49 8.14 2.85
N VAL A 184 -8.28 7.46 3.96
CA VAL A 184 -9.07 6.30 4.37
C VAL A 184 -10.03 6.76 5.47
N ASP A 185 -11.34 6.58 5.24
CA ASP A 185 -12.36 6.94 6.22
C ASP A 185 -12.50 5.88 7.34
N ALA A 186 -13.35 6.15 8.33
CA ALA A 186 -13.61 5.23 9.44
C ALA A 186 -14.23 3.89 9.00
N GLY A 187 -14.82 3.84 7.80
CA GLY A 187 -15.40 2.64 7.19
C GLY A 187 -14.44 1.87 6.29
N ASP A 188 -13.14 2.19 6.33
CA ASP A 188 -12.11 1.61 5.47
C ASP A 188 -12.35 1.87 3.96
N ARG A 189 -13.04 2.98 3.61
CA ARG A 189 -13.25 3.41 2.23
C ARG A 189 -12.23 4.48 1.87
N LEU A 190 -11.84 4.54 0.60
CA LEU A 190 -11.03 5.65 0.10
C LEU A 190 -11.95 6.83 -0.27
N VAL A 191 -11.55 7.99 0.20
CA VAL A 191 -12.22 9.26 -0.09
C VAL A 191 -11.18 10.24 -0.59
N ALA A 192 -11.39 10.82 -1.76
CA ALA A 192 -10.55 11.90 -2.26
C ALA A 192 -11.22 13.25 -2.03
N LYS A 193 -10.41 14.24 -1.67
CA LYS A 193 -10.82 15.62 -1.42
C LYS A 193 -9.90 16.56 -2.18
N PRO A 194 -10.39 17.76 -2.59
CA PRO A 194 -9.50 18.78 -3.14
C PRO A 194 -8.41 19.14 -2.12
N ALA A 195 -7.20 19.32 -2.60
CA ALA A 195 -6.05 19.65 -1.74
C ALA A 195 -6.05 21.12 -1.29
N ASP A 196 -6.68 21.97 -2.08
CA ASP A 196 -6.67 23.43 -1.90
C ASP A 196 -7.93 24.08 -2.50
N ALA A 197 -8.13 25.35 -2.17
CA ALA A 197 -9.26 26.14 -2.65
C ALA A 197 -9.26 26.34 -4.18
N ALA A 198 -8.12 26.30 -4.83
CA ALA A 198 -8.03 26.39 -6.29
C ALA A 198 -8.63 25.15 -6.94
N THR A 199 -8.26 23.95 -6.47
CA THR A 199 -8.85 22.68 -6.92
C THR A 199 -10.34 22.62 -6.62
N GLU A 200 -10.77 23.07 -5.43
CA GLU A 200 -12.19 23.12 -5.06
C GLU A 200 -12.99 24.04 -6.00
N LYS A 201 -12.42 25.19 -6.38
CA LYS A 201 -13.03 26.07 -7.37
C LYS A 201 -13.13 25.40 -8.74
N LEU A 202 -12.06 24.76 -9.22
CA LEU A 202 -12.08 24.04 -10.50
C LEU A 202 -13.17 22.98 -10.54
N LEU A 203 -13.37 22.23 -9.45
CA LEU A 203 -14.43 21.23 -9.34
C LEU A 203 -15.83 21.87 -9.43
N ARG A 204 -16.09 22.92 -8.66
CA ARG A 204 -17.38 23.65 -8.74
C ARG A 204 -17.64 24.20 -10.13
N ASP A 205 -16.65 24.81 -10.77
CA ASP A 205 -16.77 25.37 -12.12
C ASP A 205 -17.04 24.29 -13.17
N ALA A 206 -16.58 23.05 -12.91
CA ALA A 206 -16.83 21.87 -13.75
C ALA A 206 -18.15 21.14 -13.40
N GLY A 207 -18.90 21.60 -12.39
CA GLY A 207 -20.20 21.01 -12.00
C GLY A 207 -20.08 19.79 -11.07
N TRP A 208 -18.99 19.67 -10.32
CA TRP A 208 -18.74 18.61 -9.35
C TRP A 208 -18.89 19.07 -7.90
#